data_bbd1f6cac8905bb0cca8fb0f9afa820c
#
_entry.id   bbd1f6cac8905bb0cca8fb0f9afa820c
#
_cell.length_a   1.000
_cell.length_b   1.000
_cell.length_c   1.000
_cell.angle_alpha   90.00
_cell.angle_beta   90.00
_cell.angle_gamma   90.00
#
_symmetry.space_group_name_H-M   'P 1'
#
loop_
_entity.id
_entity.type
_entity.pdbx_description
1 polymer ?
#
loop_
_entity_poly.entity_id
_entity_poly.type
_entity_poly.pdbx_seq_one_letter_code
_entity_poly.pdbx_strand_id
1 'polypeptide(L)'
;MNPFAENKVFFLRSVFIISLTGPIIFYFCLKQKFKRCDNLLLILVSSILFLSPYFRTSSYWGLEENFAIISLLLTFLFFDKFLSNYDERKNKYLLFLTIFFSSLCLYFDQKFIIIPLICFFQIIFSSKSSKLKNFSVFLYFIFSLPYIYLILFWGNIIPSQDAGLRGIGDKVYLAHLGYASTIISFYLFPLLFFKKKGLFILFRNFFKTKKNIYFLSLFFIYLLYLLIFYDYDSESKLGKGIVHKTAILFFEENYLQKIYTFFSFFISWLI
;
A
#
# COMPACT_ATOMS: atom_id res chain seq x y z
N MET A 1 -1.48 -0.64 31.48
CA MET A 1 -1.85 -2.08 31.42
C MET A 1 -2.65 -2.32 30.14
N ASN A 2 -2.35 -3.35 29.39
CA ASN A 2 -3.13 -3.73 28.22
C ASN A 2 -4.35 -4.53 28.71
N PRO A 3 -5.60 -4.02 28.55
CA PRO A 3 -6.80 -4.70 29.06
C PRO A 3 -7.05 -6.06 28.38
N PHE A 4 -6.36 -6.33 27.28
CA PHE A 4 -6.46 -7.59 26.54
C PHE A 4 -5.35 -8.59 26.89
N ALA A 5 -4.39 -8.22 27.74
CA ALA A 5 -3.26 -9.10 28.09
C ALA A 5 -3.73 -10.39 28.78
N GLU A 6 -4.81 -10.33 29.54
CA GLU A 6 -5.38 -11.46 30.28
C GLU A 6 -6.22 -12.40 29.40
N ASN A 7 -6.72 -11.93 28.23
CA ASN A 7 -7.55 -12.75 27.35
C ASN A 7 -7.12 -12.68 25.89
N LYS A 8 -6.01 -13.34 25.57
CA LYS A 8 -5.45 -13.40 24.22
C LYS A 8 -6.46 -13.87 23.17
N VAL A 9 -7.33 -14.83 23.51
CA VAL A 9 -8.33 -15.37 22.57
C VAL A 9 -9.37 -14.31 22.22
N PHE A 10 -9.83 -13.56 23.21
CA PHE A 10 -10.78 -12.47 22.98
C PHE A 10 -10.16 -11.36 22.10
N PHE A 11 -8.92 -10.99 22.37
CA PHE A 11 -8.18 -10.02 21.55
C PHE A 11 -8.09 -10.48 20.10
N LEU A 12 -7.61 -11.70 19.84
CA LEU A 12 -7.47 -12.23 18.48
C LEU A 12 -8.81 -12.28 17.73
N ARG A 13 -9.89 -12.73 18.40
CA ARG A 13 -11.23 -12.73 17.82
C ARG A 13 -11.70 -11.33 17.48
N SER A 14 -11.48 -10.36 18.37
CA SER A 14 -11.85 -8.96 18.13
C SER A 14 -11.12 -8.38 16.94
N VAL A 15 -9.82 -8.60 16.83
CA VAL A 15 -9.02 -8.15 15.68
C VAL A 15 -9.51 -8.79 14.39
N PHE A 16 -9.81 -10.08 14.41
CA PHE A 16 -10.37 -10.78 13.26
C PHE A 16 -11.70 -10.15 12.81
N ILE A 17 -12.65 -9.93 13.73
CA ILE A 17 -13.94 -9.31 13.42
C ILE A 17 -13.74 -7.89 12.87
N ILE A 18 -12.87 -7.09 13.47
CA ILE A 18 -12.57 -5.73 12.98
C ILE A 18 -11.96 -5.79 11.59
N SER A 19 -11.07 -6.75 11.31
CA SER A 19 -10.47 -6.93 10.00
C SER A 19 -11.50 -7.18 8.89
N LEU A 20 -12.61 -7.87 9.20
CA LEU A 20 -13.70 -8.09 8.22
C LEU A 20 -14.34 -6.78 7.75
N THR A 21 -14.18 -5.68 8.47
CA THR A 21 -14.65 -4.36 8.00
C THR A 21 -13.83 -3.82 6.83
N GLY A 22 -12.58 -4.26 6.66
CA GLY A 22 -11.69 -3.79 5.59
C GLY A 22 -12.29 -3.96 4.19
N PRO A 23 -12.68 -5.18 3.74
CA PRO A 23 -13.33 -5.37 2.45
C PRO A 23 -14.63 -4.59 2.28
N ILE A 24 -15.40 -4.39 3.36
CA ILE A 24 -16.63 -3.60 3.34
C ILE A 24 -16.31 -2.14 3.06
N ILE A 25 -15.35 -1.56 3.76
CA ILE A 25 -14.93 -0.17 3.54
C ILE A 25 -14.34 -0.03 2.13
N PHE A 26 -13.56 -1.00 1.68
CA PHE A 26 -12.99 -1.01 0.33
C PHE A 26 -14.09 -1.03 -0.74
N TYR A 27 -15.14 -1.82 -0.55
CA TYR A 27 -16.33 -1.78 -1.43
C TYR A 27 -16.92 -0.37 -1.52
N PHE A 28 -17.08 0.33 -0.39
CA PHE A 28 -17.60 1.70 -0.40
C PHE A 28 -16.66 2.68 -1.12
N CYS A 29 -15.35 2.55 -0.96
CA CYS A 29 -14.36 3.32 -1.73
C CYS A 29 -14.52 3.10 -3.24
N LEU A 30 -14.63 1.84 -3.66
CA LEU A 30 -14.82 1.49 -5.05
C LEU A 30 -16.15 2.01 -5.60
N LYS A 31 -17.23 1.84 -4.85
CA LYS A 31 -18.57 2.32 -5.25
C LYS A 31 -18.63 3.83 -5.42
N GLN A 32 -17.93 4.57 -4.55
CA GLN A 32 -17.82 6.02 -4.66
C GLN A 32 -17.09 6.45 -5.94
N LYS A 33 -16.01 5.76 -6.28
CA LYS A 33 -15.19 6.06 -7.45
C LYS A 33 -15.81 5.56 -8.76
N PHE A 34 -16.40 4.37 -8.73
CA PHE A 34 -16.92 3.67 -9.90
C PHE A 34 -18.46 3.55 -9.86
N LYS A 35 -19.14 4.70 -9.83
CA LYS A 35 -20.61 4.79 -9.68
C LYS A 35 -21.42 4.02 -10.73
N ARG A 36 -20.87 3.77 -11.92
CA ARG A 36 -21.53 3.09 -13.05
C ARG A 36 -21.18 1.62 -13.18
N CYS A 37 -20.32 1.09 -12.29
CA CYS A 37 -19.97 -0.31 -12.31
C CYS A 37 -21.01 -1.15 -11.58
N ASP A 38 -21.15 -2.41 -12.04
CA ASP A 38 -22.00 -3.38 -11.38
C ASP A 38 -21.55 -3.64 -9.94
N ASN A 39 -22.52 -3.71 -9.03
CA ASN A 39 -22.26 -3.96 -7.62
C ASN A 39 -21.59 -5.32 -7.38
N LEU A 40 -21.96 -6.35 -8.14
CA LEU A 40 -21.36 -7.68 -8.03
C LEU A 40 -19.85 -7.61 -8.33
N LEU A 41 -19.48 -6.91 -9.41
CA LEU A 41 -18.07 -6.69 -9.75
C LEU A 41 -17.30 -5.96 -8.64
N LEU A 42 -17.92 -4.92 -8.05
CA LEU A 42 -17.29 -4.17 -6.95
C LEU A 42 -17.12 -5.03 -5.69
N ILE A 43 -18.08 -5.92 -5.40
CA ILE A 43 -17.97 -6.87 -4.28
C ILE A 43 -16.83 -7.86 -4.56
N LEU A 44 -16.75 -8.42 -5.77
CA LEU A 44 -15.67 -9.33 -6.15
C LEU A 44 -14.29 -8.68 -6.04
N VAL A 45 -14.15 -7.42 -6.52
CA VAL A 45 -12.90 -6.68 -6.41
C VAL A 45 -12.56 -6.39 -4.95
N SER A 46 -13.53 -5.98 -4.12
CA SER A 46 -13.26 -5.73 -2.70
C SER A 46 -12.88 -6.99 -1.93
N SER A 47 -13.38 -8.15 -2.35
CA SER A 47 -13.05 -9.45 -1.77
C SER A 47 -11.61 -9.90 -2.03
N ILE A 48 -10.89 -9.25 -2.95
CA ILE A 48 -9.46 -9.52 -3.20
C ILE A 48 -8.62 -9.38 -1.93
N LEU A 49 -9.01 -8.51 -0.99
CA LEU A 49 -8.33 -8.38 0.30
C LEU A 49 -8.27 -9.72 1.05
N PHE A 50 -9.30 -10.56 0.96
CA PHE A 50 -9.28 -11.90 1.57
C PHE A 50 -8.32 -12.87 0.90
N LEU A 51 -7.95 -12.64 -0.36
CA LEU A 51 -6.95 -13.45 -1.06
C LEU A 51 -5.52 -13.07 -0.65
N SER A 52 -5.33 -11.87 -0.09
CA SER A 52 -4.03 -11.43 0.38
C SER A 52 -3.58 -12.29 1.57
N PRO A 53 -2.49 -13.05 1.46
CA PRO A 53 -1.95 -13.80 2.59
C PRO A 53 -1.53 -12.87 3.72
N TYR A 54 -1.06 -11.68 3.39
CA TYR A 54 -0.66 -10.67 4.35
C TYR A 54 -1.85 -10.23 5.21
N PHE A 55 -2.95 -9.85 4.59
CA PHE A 55 -4.18 -9.45 5.28
C PHE A 55 -4.74 -10.57 6.17
N ARG A 56 -4.76 -11.81 5.68
CA ARG A 56 -5.24 -12.97 6.45
C ARG A 56 -4.33 -13.27 7.64
N THR A 57 -3.02 -13.26 7.43
CA THR A 57 -2.03 -13.53 8.48
C THR A 57 -2.13 -12.47 9.58
N SER A 58 -2.18 -11.18 9.21
CA SER A 58 -2.35 -10.09 10.17
C SER A 58 -3.66 -10.19 10.95
N SER A 59 -4.76 -10.62 10.30
CA SER A 59 -6.04 -10.86 10.98
C SER A 59 -5.97 -12.00 12.00
N TYR A 60 -5.30 -13.09 11.64
CA TYR A 60 -5.20 -14.28 12.48
C TYR A 60 -4.27 -14.05 13.67
N TRP A 61 -3.13 -13.41 13.46
CA TRP A 61 -2.15 -13.14 14.51
C TRP A 61 -2.42 -11.87 15.32
N GLY A 62 -3.44 -11.10 14.96
CA GLY A 62 -3.79 -9.87 15.65
C GLY A 62 -2.77 -8.75 15.48
N LEU A 63 -2.18 -8.66 14.29
CA LEU A 63 -1.17 -7.67 14.00
C LEU A 63 -1.77 -6.31 13.62
N GLU A 64 -1.02 -5.25 13.88
CA GLU A 64 -1.43 -3.86 13.69
C GLU A 64 -1.62 -3.46 12.22
N GLU A 65 -1.04 -4.16 11.27
CA GLU A 65 -1.10 -3.82 9.85
C GLU A 65 -2.53 -3.76 9.29
N ASN A 66 -3.44 -4.59 9.80
CA ASN A 66 -4.84 -4.55 9.37
C ASN A 66 -5.55 -3.26 9.80
N PHE A 67 -5.21 -2.74 10.99
CA PHE A 67 -5.73 -1.44 11.41
C PHE A 67 -5.17 -0.31 10.55
N ALA A 68 -3.91 -0.40 10.13
CA ALA A 68 -3.31 0.54 9.18
C ALA A 68 -4.04 0.49 7.83
N ILE A 69 -4.34 -0.70 7.29
CA ILE A 69 -5.10 -0.86 6.04
C ILE A 69 -6.52 -0.29 6.16
N ILE A 70 -7.22 -0.55 7.26
CA ILE A 70 -8.56 -0.01 7.51
C ILE A 70 -8.50 1.52 7.56
N SER A 71 -7.53 2.07 8.29
CA SER A 71 -7.32 3.52 8.38
C SER A 71 -7.00 4.13 7.02
N LEU A 72 -6.20 3.46 6.20
CA LEU A 72 -5.90 3.84 4.83
C LEU A 72 -7.18 3.90 3.97
N LEU A 73 -8.01 2.87 4.04
CA LEU A 73 -9.27 2.81 3.28
C LEU A 73 -10.24 3.91 3.72
N LEU A 74 -10.33 4.18 5.03
CA LEU A 74 -11.12 5.30 5.55
C LEU A 74 -10.56 6.64 5.09
N THR A 75 -9.24 6.77 5.06
CA THR A 75 -8.59 7.97 4.50
C THR A 75 -9.03 8.21 3.05
N PHE A 76 -8.96 7.20 2.20
CA PHE A 76 -9.40 7.33 0.80
C PHE A 76 -10.88 7.65 0.69
N LEU A 77 -11.73 7.01 1.49
CA LEU A 77 -13.17 7.24 1.49
C LEU A 77 -13.51 8.70 1.83
N PHE A 78 -12.90 9.24 2.87
CA PHE A 78 -13.16 10.62 3.30
C PHE A 78 -12.46 11.65 2.43
N PHE A 79 -11.27 11.35 1.95
CA PHE A 79 -10.52 12.23 1.08
C PHE A 79 -11.20 12.45 -0.27
N ASP A 80 -11.70 11.39 -0.90
CA ASP A 80 -12.43 11.50 -2.15
C ASP A 80 -13.75 12.29 -1.98
N LYS A 81 -14.45 12.08 -0.84
CA LYS A 81 -15.62 12.91 -0.46
C LYS A 81 -15.25 14.36 -0.24
N PHE A 82 -14.13 14.64 0.41
CA PHE A 82 -13.62 15.99 0.62
C PHE A 82 -13.36 16.68 -0.72
N LEU A 83 -12.68 16.02 -1.65
CA LEU A 83 -12.37 16.58 -2.97
C LEU A 83 -13.62 16.82 -3.83
N SER A 84 -14.68 16.03 -3.65
CA SER A 84 -15.93 16.13 -4.43
C SER A 84 -16.98 17.05 -3.83
N ASN A 85 -16.77 17.56 -2.62
CA ASN A 85 -17.78 18.37 -1.91
C ASN A 85 -17.44 19.86 -1.94
N TYR A 86 -18.44 20.69 -2.28
CA TYR A 86 -18.29 22.15 -2.36
C TYR A 86 -18.80 22.90 -1.10
N ASP A 87 -19.43 22.21 -0.15
CA ASP A 87 -19.93 22.80 1.09
C ASP A 87 -18.80 23.00 2.12
N GLU A 88 -18.51 24.24 2.50
CA GLU A 88 -17.39 24.55 3.41
C GLU A 88 -17.50 23.89 4.79
N ARG A 89 -18.71 23.76 5.36
CA ARG A 89 -18.89 23.15 6.69
C ARG A 89 -18.65 21.65 6.64
N LYS A 90 -19.24 20.98 5.66
CA LYS A 90 -19.02 19.55 5.42
C LYS A 90 -17.57 19.26 5.07
N ASN A 91 -16.93 20.18 4.34
CA ASN A 91 -15.51 20.05 3.99
C ASN A 91 -14.59 20.08 5.20
N LYS A 92 -14.83 20.91 6.22
CA LYS A 92 -14.01 20.90 7.45
C LYS A 92 -14.10 19.58 8.18
N TYR A 93 -15.28 18.99 8.30
CA TYR A 93 -15.48 17.69 8.93
C TYR A 93 -14.80 16.56 8.14
N LEU A 94 -15.00 16.53 6.82
CA LEU A 94 -14.36 15.54 5.94
C LEU A 94 -12.84 15.67 5.94
N LEU A 95 -12.33 16.91 5.96
CA LEU A 95 -10.91 17.20 6.09
C LEU A 95 -10.35 16.69 7.42
N PHE A 96 -11.05 16.95 8.53
CA PHE A 96 -10.67 16.42 9.85
C PHE A 96 -10.59 14.90 9.83
N LEU A 97 -11.61 14.19 9.33
CA LEU A 97 -11.62 12.74 9.25
C LEU A 97 -10.49 12.21 8.35
N THR A 98 -10.24 12.87 7.23
CA THR A 98 -9.14 12.51 6.33
C THR A 98 -7.79 12.60 7.03
N ILE A 99 -7.53 13.72 7.71
CA ILE A 99 -6.27 13.95 8.42
C ILE A 99 -6.15 12.98 9.59
N PHE A 100 -7.20 12.77 10.36
CA PHE A 100 -7.22 11.85 11.48
C PHE A 100 -6.86 10.42 11.03
N PHE A 101 -7.57 9.86 10.05
CA PHE A 101 -7.31 8.50 9.60
C PHE A 101 -5.97 8.35 8.87
N SER A 102 -5.55 9.35 8.09
CA SER A 102 -4.23 9.31 7.45
C SER A 102 -3.09 9.33 8.46
N SER A 103 -3.21 10.13 9.52
CA SER A 103 -2.25 10.15 10.62
C SER A 103 -2.26 8.83 11.40
N LEU A 104 -3.46 8.26 11.60
CA LEU A 104 -3.63 7.00 12.32
C LEU A 104 -2.91 5.83 11.61
N CYS A 105 -2.85 5.83 10.28
CA CYS A 105 -2.07 4.85 9.52
C CYS A 105 -0.63 4.74 10.02
N LEU A 106 0.02 5.87 10.25
CA LEU A 106 1.40 5.94 10.71
C LEU A 106 1.59 5.33 12.11
N TYR A 107 0.60 5.49 12.99
CA TYR A 107 0.67 4.95 14.35
C TYR A 107 0.54 3.42 14.39
N PHE A 108 -0.20 2.85 13.45
CA PHE A 108 -0.34 1.40 13.36
C PHE A 108 0.85 0.75 12.64
N ASP A 109 1.33 1.36 11.54
CA ASP A 109 2.52 0.87 10.83
C ASP A 109 3.27 2.05 10.19
N GLN A 110 4.50 2.22 10.57
CA GLN A 110 5.38 3.30 10.12
C GLN A 110 5.62 3.32 8.60
N LYS A 111 5.47 2.16 7.93
CA LYS A 111 5.55 2.05 6.47
C LYS A 111 4.51 2.93 5.76
N PHE A 112 3.40 3.24 6.43
CA PHE A 112 2.33 4.08 5.89
C PHE A 112 2.59 5.59 6.04
N ILE A 113 3.77 6.04 6.47
CA ILE A 113 4.13 7.47 6.60
C ILE A 113 3.91 8.26 5.30
N ILE A 114 4.02 7.59 4.16
CA ILE A 114 3.80 8.20 2.85
C ILE A 114 2.34 8.68 2.66
N ILE A 115 1.37 8.06 3.36
CA ILE A 115 -0.05 8.38 3.19
C ILE A 115 -0.40 9.76 3.75
N PRO A 116 -0.09 10.11 5.02
CA PRO A 116 -0.32 11.47 5.51
C PRO A 116 0.45 12.51 4.71
N LEU A 117 1.66 12.21 4.22
CA LEU A 117 2.44 13.13 3.39
C LEU A 117 1.73 13.39 2.04
N ILE A 118 1.29 12.36 1.33
CA ILE A 118 0.56 12.52 0.07
C ILE A 118 -0.73 13.32 0.29
N CYS A 119 -1.51 12.96 1.32
CA CYS A 119 -2.74 13.70 1.65
C CYS A 119 -2.45 15.16 1.98
N PHE A 120 -1.42 15.44 2.78
CA PHE A 120 -1.02 16.79 3.14
C PHE A 120 -0.71 17.64 1.90
N PHE A 121 0.21 17.18 1.04
CA PHE A 121 0.57 17.90 -0.17
C PHE A 121 -0.63 18.10 -1.10
N GLN A 122 -1.43 17.07 -1.26
CA GLN A 122 -2.61 17.15 -2.14
C GLN A 122 -3.66 18.14 -1.62
N ILE A 123 -3.88 18.21 -0.30
CA ILE A 123 -4.76 19.21 0.33
C ILE A 123 -4.20 20.63 0.11
N ILE A 124 -2.90 20.83 0.35
CA ILE A 124 -2.25 22.13 0.19
C ILE A 124 -2.33 22.64 -1.26
N PHE A 125 -2.10 21.76 -2.24
CA PHE A 125 -2.12 22.14 -3.65
C PHE A 125 -3.55 22.23 -4.24
N SER A 126 -4.47 21.39 -3.79
CA SER A 126 -5.84 21.35 -4.35
C SER A 126 -6.80 22.35 -3.70
N SER A 127 -6.60 22.70 -2.43
CA SER A 127 -7.51 23.58 -1.71
C SER A 127 -7.33 25.03 -2.15
N LYS A 128 -8.44 25.68 -2.54
CA LYS A 128 -8.45 27.13 -2.86
C LYS A 128 -8.58 28.02 -1.62
N SER A 129 -9.14 27.49 -0.52
CA SER A 129 -9.38 28.23 0.71
C SER A 129 -8.14 28.25 1.61
N SER A 130 -7.60 29.43 1.89
CA SER A 130 -6.51 29.61 2.83
C SER A 130 -6.86 29.13 4.25
N LYS A 131 -8.13 29.28 4.66
CA LYS A 131 -8.63 28.80 5.97
C LYS A 131 -8.53 27.28 6.09
N LEU A 132 -8.87 26.53 5.03
CA LEU A 132 -8.76 25.07 5.02
C LEU A 132 -7.29 24.62 5.01
N LYS A 133 -6.41 25.33 4.30
CA LYS A 133 -4.96 25.05 4.32
C LYS A 133 -4.38 25.20 5.72
N ASN A 134 -4.62 26.35 6.36
CA ASN A 134 -4.13 26.61 7.71
C ASN A 134 -4.70 25.62 8.73
N PHE A 135 -5.98 25.28 8.60
CA PHE A 135 -6.60 24.27 9.44
C PHE A 135 -5.96 22.88 9.24
N SER A 136 -5.65 22.50 8.00
CA SER A 136 -4.97 21.21 7.74
C SER A 136 -3.55 21.18 8.30
N VAL A 137 -2.77 22.24 8.13
CA VAL A 137 -1.42 22.35 8.72
C VAL A 137 -1.48 22.22 10.25
N PHE A 138 -2.42 22.91 10.88
CA PHE A 138 -2.63 22.84 12.32
C PHE A 138 -2.98 21.41 12.79
N LEU A 139 -3.91 20.74 12.10
CA LEU A 139 -4.29 19.38 12.46
C LEU A 139 -3.15 18.38 12.27
N TYR A 140 -2.43 18.44 11.14
CA TYR A 140 -1.28 17.56 10.95
C TYR A 140 -0.19 17.79 11.99
N PHE A 141 0.04 19.06 12.39
CA PHE A 141 0.95 19.37 13.47
C PHE A 141 0.52 18.70 14.77
N ILE A 142 -0.75 18.87 15.19
CA ILE A 142 -1.28 18.25 16.43
C ILE A 142 -1.15 16.72 16.36
N PHE A 143 -1.57 16.09 15.26
CA PHE A 143 -1.52 14.64 15.13
C PHE A 143 -0.11 14.08 14.97
N SER A 144 0.88 14.88 14.60
CA SER A 144 2.28 14.46 14.56
C SER A 144 2.97 14.52 15.94
N LEU A 145 2.50 15.33 16.88
CA LEU A 145 3.14 15.52 18.18
C LEU A 145 3.38 14.22 18.96
N PRO A 146 2.40 13.31 19.11
CA PRO A 146 2.65 12.06 19.83
C PRO A 146 3.71 11.20 19.14
N TYR A 147 3.76 11.20 17.80
CA TYR A 147 4.77 10.44 17.06
C TYR A 147 6.17 11.06 17.21
N ILE A 148 6.26 12.39 17.17
CA ILE A 148 7.51 13.10 17.45
C ILE A 148 8.00 12.79 18.86
N TYR A 149 7.11 12.79 19.86
CA TYR A 149 7.44 12.39 21.21
C TYR A 149 7.99 10.96 21.28
N LEU A 150 7.39 10.01 20.56
CA LEU A 150 7.87 8.62 20.49
C LEU A 150 9.27 8.54 19.85
N ILE A 151 9.53 9.28 18.78
CA ILE A 151 10.86 9.33 18.15
C ILE A 151 11.91 9.88 19.15
N LEU A 152 11.58 10.93 19.86
CA LEU A 152 12.48 11.50 20.89
C LEU A 152 12.71 10.52 22.04
N PHE A 153 11.67 9.80 22.46
CA PHE A 153 11.75 8.81 23.52
C PHE A 153 12.59 7.57 23.11
N TRP A 154 12.45 7.11 21.88
CA TRP A 154 13.21 5.96 21.37
C TRP A 154 14.62 6.34 20.93
N GLY A 155 14.90 7.63 20.71
CA GLY A 155 16.14 8.10 20.09
C GLY A 155 16.29 7.70 18.63
N ASN A 156 15.25 7.12 18.04
CA ASN A 156 15.22 6.62 16.67
C ASN A 156 13.79 6.64 16.12
N ILE A 157 13.63 6.53 14.79
CA ILE A 157 12.31 6.44 14.14
C ILE A 157 11.56 5.17 14.58
N ILE A 158 12.31 4.14 14.96
CA ILE A 158 11.81 2.82 15.38
C ILE A 158 12.51 2.43 16.67
N PRO A 159 11.83 1.72 17.61
CA PRO A 159 12.49 1.19 18.78
C PRO A 159 13.71 0.36 18.40
N SER A 160 14.85 0.61 19.04
CA SER A 160 16.13 -0.02 18.72
C SER A 160 16.09 -1.56 18.84
N GLN A 161 15.26 -2.08 19.74
CA GLN A 161 15.05 -3.52 19.92
C GLN A 161 14.38 -4.18 18.70
N ASP A 162 13.50 -3.45 18.00
CA ASP A 162 12.77 -3.94 16.84
C ASP A 162 13.55 -3.75 15.52
N ALA A 163 14.46 -2.80 15.46
CA ALA A 163 15.23 -2.50 14.25
C ALA A 163 16.05 -3.70 13.78
N GLY A 164 16.68 -4.42 14.70
CA GLY A 164 17.46 -5.63 14.41
C GLY A 164 16.60 -6.81 13.97
N LEU A 165 15.42 -6.99 14.59
CA LEU A 165 14.49 -8.08 14.30
C LEU A 165 13.76 -7.89 12.96
N ARG A 166 13.47 -6.66 12.58
CA ARG A 166 12.75 -6.34 11.33
C ARG A 166 13.67 -6.20 10.12
N GLY A 167 14.98 -6.41 10.28
CA GLY A 167 15.95 -6.30 9.19
C GLY A 167 16.00 -4.89 8.57
N ILE A 168 15.67 -3.87 9.35
CA ILE A 168 15.77 -2.48 8.94
C ILE A 168 17.24 -2.12 8.98
N GLY A 169 17.89 -2.27 7.81
CA GLY A 169 19.27 -1.86 7.59
C GLY A 169 19.35 -0.49 6.98
N ASP A 170 20.54 0.08 7.00
CA ASP A 170 20.86 1.37 6.38
C ASP A 170 20.81 1.34 4.84
N LYS A 171 20.47 0.20 4.26
CA LYS A 171 20.48 -0.01 2.80
C LYS A 171 19.06 -0.01 2.22
N VAL A 172 18.88 0.78 1.17
CA VAL A 172 17.66 0.76 0.35
C VAL A 172 17.80 -0.35 -0.70
N TYR A 173 17.00 -1.40 -0.55
CA TYR A 173 16.99 -2.52 -1.50
C TYR A 173 16.01 -2.21 -2.65
N LEU A 174 16.51 -1.67 -3.75
CA LEU A 174 15.69 -1.33 -4.92
C LEU A 174 15.01 -2.55 -5.56
N ALA A 175 15.55 -3.75 -5.38
CA ALA A 175 14.92 -5.00 -5.83
C ALA A 175 13.52 -5.21 -5.21
N HIS A 176 13.24 -4.67 -4.02
CA HIS A 176 11.92 -4.75 -3.40
C HIS A 176 10.82 -4.08 -4.23
N LEU A 177 11.13 -3.06 -5.03
CA LEU A 177 10.16 -2.46 -5.97
C LEU A 177 9.69 -3.47 -7.02
N GLY A 178 10.62 -4.27 -7.57
CA GLY A 178 10.29 -5.34 -8.49
C GLY A 178 9.43 -6.42 -7.85
N TYR A 179 9.78 -6.90 -6.67
CA TYR A 179 8.98 -7.89 -5.94
C TYR A 179 7.59 -7.36 -5.57
N ALA A 180 7.49 -6.11 -5.13
CA ALA A 180 6.20 -5.48 -4.85
C ALA A 180 5.34 -5.36 -6.11
N SER A 181 5.92 -4.97 -7.25
CA SER A 181 5.20 -4.89 -8.52
C SER A 181 4.64 -6.25 -8.97
N THR A 182 5.39 -7.34 -8.77
CA THR A 182 4.91 -8.69 -9.11
C THR A 182 3.72 -9.11 -8.25
N ILE A 183 3.71 -8.77 -6.97
CA ILE A 183 2.58 -9.05 -6.08
C ILE A 183 1.35 -8.25 -6.53
N ILE A 184 1.51 -6.95 -6.82
CA ILE A 184 0.42 -6.09 -7.30
C ILE A 184 -0.14 -6.63 -8.61
N SER A 185 0.72 -6.97 -9.59
CA SER A 185 0.28 -7.50 -10.87
C SER A 185 -0.44 -8.84 -10.74
N PHE A 186 0.00 -9.71 -9.84
CA PHE A 186 -0.69 -10.97 -9.54
C PHE A 186 -2.14 -10.73 -9.09
N TYR A 187 -2.38 -9.72 -8.25
CA TYR A 187 -3.73 -9.36 -7.84
C TYR A 187 -4.54 -8.65 -8.93
N LEU A 188 -3.89 -7.87 -9.80
CA LEU A 188 -4.56 -7.16 -10.88
C LEU A 188 -4.81 -8.05 -12.11
N PHE A 189 -4.02 -9.10 -12.29
CA PHE A 189 -4.10 -9.99 -13.45
C PHE A 189 -5.52 -10.50 -13.75
N PRO A 190 -6.31 -11.00 -12.79
CA PRO A 190 -7.68 -11.44 -13.05
C PRO A 190 -8.57 -10.31 -13.62
N LEU A 191 -8.32 -9.05 -13.25
CA LEU A 191 -9.11 -7.91 -13.72
C LEU A 191 -8.94 -7.63 -15.22
N LEU A 192 -7.85 -8.09 -15.83
CA LEU A 192 -7.62 -7.95 -17.26
C LEU A 192 -8.62 -8.77 -18.09
N PHE A 193 -9.11 -9.89 -17.56
CA PHE A 193 -10.09 -10.74 -18.23
C PHE A 193 -11.51 -10.14 -18.25
N PHE A 194 -11.81 -9.22 -17.34
CA PHE A 194 -13.11 -8.52 -17.32
C PHE A 194 -13.21 -7.40 -18.35
N LYS A 195 -12.11 -6.99 -18.98
CA LYS A 195 -12.17 -6.01 -20.08
C LYS A 195 -12.57 -6.68 -21.37
N LYS A 196 -13.72 -6.28 -21.95
CA LYS A 196 -14.22 -6.74 -23.27
C LYS A 196 -13.24 -6.44 -24.42
N LYS A 197 -12.30 -5.52 -24.24
CA LYS A 197 -11.25 -5.22 -25.22
C LYS A 197 -10.08 -6.14 -24.96
N GLY A 198 -9.73 -6.97 -25.94
CA GLY A 198 -8.66 -7.95 -25.81
C GLY A 198 -7.33 -7.33 -25.36
N LEU A 199 -6.54 -8.11 -24.62
CA LEU A 199 -5.23 -7.71 -24.09
C LEU A 199 -4.34 -7.07 -25.16
N PHE A 200 -4.38 -7.57 -26.39
CA PHE A 200 -3.62 -7.04 -27.52
C PHE A 200 -3.93 -5.56 -27.81
N ILE A 201 -5.20 -5.14 -27.71
CA ILE A 201 -5.59 -3.74 -27.90
C ILE A 201 -5.06 -2.86 -26.77
N LEU A 202 -5.03 -3.39 -25.54
CA LEU A 202 -4.45 -2.67 -24.40
C LEU A 202 -2.95 -2.46 -24.59
N PHE A 203 -2.20 -3.49 -24.98
CA PHE A 203 -0.78 -3.39 -25.30
C PHE A 203 -0.52 -2.39 -26.43
N ARG A 204 -1.25 -2.50 -27.54
CA ARG A 204 -1.11 -1.57 -28.67
C ARG A 204 -1.36 -0.12 -28.26
N ASN A 205 -2.35 0.15 -27.41
CA ASN A 205 -2.65 1.48 -26.93
C ASN A 205 -1.63 1.99 -25.91
N PHE A 206 -1.04 1.10 -25.12
CA PHE A 206 0.04 1.42 -24.19
C PHE A 206 1.23 2.06 -24.92
N PHE A 207 1.70 1.45 -26.00
CA PHE A 207 2.84 1.95 -26.78
C PHE A 207 2.56 3.23 -27.61
N LYS A 208 1.30 3.61 -27.80
CA LYS A 208 0.93 4.84 -28.47
C LYS A 208 1.12 6.11 -27.64
N THR A 209 1.19 6.00 -26.33
CA THR A 209 1.25 7.14 -25.43
C THR A 209 2.70 7.45 -25.05
N LYS A 210 3.20 8.64 -25.41
CA LYS A 210 4.57 9.07 -25.08
C LYS A 210 4.92 8.90 -23.59
N LYS A 211 3.97 9.20 -22.69
CA LYS A 211 4.17 9.00 -21.24
C LYS A 211 4.52 7.57 -20.90
N ASN A 212 3.86 6.60 -21.52
CA ASN A 212 4.10 5.18 -21.24
C ASN A 212 5.48 4.74 -21.77
N ILE A 213 5.94 5.33 -22.87
CA ILE A 213 7.28 5.07 -23.40
C ILE A 213 8.35 5.59 -22.44
N TYR A 214 8.19 6.80 -21.90
CA TYR A 214 9.10 7.30 -20.84
C TYR A 214 9.09 6.41 -19.59
N PHE A 215 7.93 5.98 -19.16
CA PHE A 215 7.79 5.08 -18.02
C PHE A 215 8.50 3.73 -18.28
N LEU A 216 8.37 3.20 -19.49
CA LEU A 216 9.06 1.98 -19.90
C LEU A 216 10.59 2.18 -19.92
N SER A 217 11.06 3.34 -20.43
CA SER A 217 12.48 3.67 -20.44
C SER A 217 13.07 3.75 -19.02
N LEU A 218 12.36 4.36 -18.07
CA LEU A 218 12.74 4.38 -16.67
C LEU A 218 12.81 2.97 -16.08
N PHE A 219 11.87 2.11 -16.47
CA PHE A 219 11.88 0.72 -16.04
C PHE A 219 13.10 -0.06 -16.60
N PHE A 220 13.46 0.14 -17.86
CA PHE A 220 14.68 -0.45 -18.41
C PHE A 220 15.94 0.03 -17.71
N ILE A 221 16.05 1.30 -17.37
CA ILE A 221 17.15 1.84 -16.56
C ILE A 221 17.20 1.15 -15.19
N TYR A 222 16.05 0.99 -14.55
CA TYR A 222 15.93 0.25 -13.30
C TYR A 222 16.37 -1.21 -13.43
N LEU A 223 15.97 -1.92 -14.49
CA LEU A 223 16.42 -3.30 -14.73
C LEU A 223 17.93 -3.38 -14.97
N LEU A 224 18.49 -2.45 -15.73
CA LEU A 224 19.94 -2.39 -15.96
C LEU A 224 20.68 -2.14 -14.63
N TYR A 225 20.17 -1.25 -13.80
CA TYR A 225 20.72 -1.04 -12.45
C TYR A 225 20.72 -2.35 -11.65
N LEU A 226 19.61 -3.07 -11.63
CA LEU A 226 19.52 -4.35 -10.92
C LEU A 226 20.47 -5.42 -11.51
N LEU A 227 20.64 -5.47 -12.82
CA LEU A 227 21.57 -6.41 -13.46
C LEU A 227 23.00 -6.19 -12.99
N ILE A 228 23.40 -4.94 -12.77
CA ILE A 228 24.78 -4.57 -12.40
C ILE A 228 24.99 -4.69 -10.89
N PHE A 229 24.06 -4.20 -10.08
CA PHE A 229 24.27 -3.98 -8.64
C PHE A 229 23.50 -4.94 -7.72
N TYR A 230 22.55 -5.73 -8.27
CA TYR A 230 21.76 -6.65 -7.45
C TYR A 230 22.47 -7.98 -7.31
N ASP A 231 22.95 -8.24 -6.09
CA ASP A 231 23.50 -9.54 -5.74
C ASP A 231 22.36 -10.50 -5.35
N TYR A 232 22.01 -11.39 -6.29
CA TYR A 232 20.90 -12.33 -6.13
C TYR A 232 21.13 -13.31 -4.98
N ASP A 233 22.38 -13.69 -4.73
CA ASP A 233 22.72 -14.73 -3.77
C ASP A 233 22.83 -14.21 -2.34
N SER A 234 23.41 -13.03 -2.12
CA SER A 234 23.61 -12.46 -0.79
C SER A 234 22.32 -12.00 -0.13
N GLU A 235 21.34 -11.58 -0.93
CA GLU A 235 20.03 -11.13 -0.45
C GLU A 235 19.03 -12.28 -0.24
N SER A 236 19.46 -13.53 -0.41
CA SER A 236 18.57 -14.70 -0.32
C SER A 236 17.91 -14.92 1.05
N LYS A 237 18.48 -14.39 2.11
CA LYS A 237 18.01 -14.59 3.49
C LYS A 237 16.78 -13.74 3.87
N LEU A 238 16.51 -12.67 3.15
CA LEU A 238 15.40 -11.74 3.42
C LEU A 238 14.28 -12.04 2.43
N GLY A 239 13.31 -12.82 2.86
CA GLY A 239 12.02 -13.12 2.24
C GLY A 239 11.70 -12.55 0.86
N LYS A 240 12.36 -13.04 -0.19
CA LYS A 240 12.13 -12.64 -1.59
C LYS A 240 10.73 -13.01 -2.13
N GLY A 241 9.84 -13.49 -1.25
CA GLY A 241 8.44 -13.71 -1.57
C GLY A 241 8.16 -14.85 -2.56
N ILE A 242 6.99 -14.78 -3.19
CA ILE A 242 6.48 -15.84 -4.09
C ILE A 242 7.38 -16.01 -5.31
N VAL A 243 7.84 -14.92 -5.94
CA VAL A 243 8.65 -14.98 -7.17
C VAL A 243 9.94 -15.76 -6.97
N HIS A 244 10.64 -15.51 -5.87
CA HIS A 244 11.88 -16.21 -5.58
C HIS A 244 11.62 -17.70 -5.27
N LYS A 245 10.56 -18.00 -4.49
CA LYS A 245 10.20 -19.39 -4.20
C LYS A 245 9.82 -20.16 -5.46
N THR A 246 9.09 -19.54 -6.38
CA THR A 246 8.75 -20.18 -7.66
C THR A 246 9.97 -20.31 -8.57
N ALA A 247 10.89 -19.34 -8.56
CA ALA A 247 12.15 -19.45 -9.31
C ALA A 247 12.97 -20.67 -8.87
N ILE A 248 13.14 -20.88 -7.56
CA ILE A 248 13.86 -22.06 -7.01
C ILE A 248 13.14 -23.36 -7.35
N LEU A 249 11.79 -23.35 -7.40
CA LEU A 249 11.02 -24.55 -7.70
C LEU A 249 11.15 -25.00 -9.16
N PHE A 250 11.31 -24.04 -10.09
CA PHE A 250 11.38 -24.33 -11.52
C PHE A 250 12.82 -24.45 -12.05
N PHE A 251 13.78 -23.82 -11.38
CA PHE A 251 15.15 -23.76 -11.86
C PHE A 251 16.14 -24.06 -10.75
N GLU A 252 17.05 -25.00 -11.01
CA GLU A 252 18.14 -25.36 -10.07
C GLU A 252 19.28 -24.33 -10.13
N GLU A 253 19.56 -23.78 -11.31
CA GLU A 253 20.66 -22.85 -11.53
C GLU A 253 20.31 -21.41 -11.14
N ASN A 254 21.16 -20.78 -10.34
CA ASN A 254 20.99 -19.39 -9.88
C ASN A 254 20.83 -18.39 -11.03
N TYR A 255 21.51 -18.61 -12.15
CA TYR A 255 21.41 -17.77 -13.33
C TYR A 255 20.00 -17.79 -13.94
N LEU A 256 19.40 -18.97 -14.08
CA LEU A 256 18.03 -19.10 -14.59
C LEU A 256 17.00 -18.52 -13.62
N GLN A 257 17.20 -18.68 -12.31
CA GLN A 257 16.37 -18.06 -11.29
C GLN A 257 16.42 -16.53 -11.39
N LYS A 258 17.59 -15.95 -11.62
CA LYS A 258 17.76 -14.50 -11.82
C LYS A 258 17.03 -14.02 -13.07
N ILE A 259 17.16 -14.72 -14.20
CA ILE A 259 16.43 -14.39 -15.44
C ILE A 259 14.93 -14.45 -15.22
N TYR A 260 14.43 -15.51 -14.60
CA TYR A 260 13.00 -15.65 -14.29
C TYR A 260 12.49 -14.49 -13.43
N THR A 261 13.25 -14.10 -12.41
CA THR A 261 12.90 -12.99 -11.53
C THR A 261 12.80 -11.68 -12.29
N PHE A 262 13.78 -11.35 -13.13
CA PHE A 262 13.76 -10.12 -13.93
C PHE A 262 12.66 -10.12 -14.99
N PHE A 263 12.41 -11.28 -15.61
CA PHE A 263 11.30 -11.44 -16.53
C PHE A 263 9.95 -11.23 -15.82
N SER A 264 9.80 -11.75 -14.61
CA SER A 264 8.62 -11.51 -13.78
C SER A 264 8.42 -10.03 -13.44
N PHE A 265 9.50 -9.31 -13.14
CA PHE A 265 9.46 -7.87 -12.92
C PHE A 265 9.01 -7.12 -14.18
N PHE A 266 9.55 -7.49 -15.34
CA PHE A 266 9.16 -6.89 -16.62
C PHE A 266 7.69 -7.11 -16.93
N ILE A 267 7.19 -8.33 -16.84
CA ILE A 267 5.77 -8.62 -17.06
C ILE A 267 4.88 -7.85 -16.09
N SER A 268 5.27 -7.77 -14.83
CA SER A 268 4.49 -7.08 -13.80
C SER A 268 4.35 -5.57 -14.05
N TRP A 269 5.34 -4.95 -14.68
CA TRP A 269 5.28 -3.54 -15.03
C TRP A 269 4.47 -3.25 -16.30
N LEU A 270 4.25 -4.26 -17.13
CA LEU A 270 3.38 -4.13 -18.29
C LEU A 270 1.88 -4.27 -17.92
N ILE A 271 1.55 -4.89 -16.80
CA ILE A 271 0.19 -5.08 -16.29
C ILE A 271 -0.25 -3.86 -15.49
#